data_32fef39afa20aa6aa09faa06258ed43b
#
_entry.id   32fef39afa20aa6aa09faa06258ed43b
#
_cell.length_a   1.000
_cell.length_b   1.000
_cell.length_c   1.000
_cell.angle_alpha   90.00
_cell.angle_beta   90.00
_cell.angle_gamma   90.00
#
_symmetry.space_group_name_H-M   'P 1'
#
loop_
_entity.id
_entity.type
_entity.pdbx_description
1 polymer ?
#
loop_
_entity_poly.entity_id
_entity_poly.type
_entity_poly.pdbx_seq_one_letter_code
_entity_poly.pdbx_strand_id
1 'polypeptide(L)'
;MLSSIVLMLLAIAADATRPDLDAVWKDYSASKIAIEPAYTFPHATCFRVAALEYGLPESLLLAVARGESDFEATARSRANAHGVMQILWPGTARHLGINRLSDLYEPCTNIDAGARYLKELLDRYDGNVHLALAAYNYGPGRISKDGDDIPSGAAWYSGYIYRHLNYVIGNGTVRKPVPDTLYSAIGQSTLLTFGEPYRAEAFIERLEKESPDLSLDWFRRGTGEFEVVMTYADREEFDRSARLLTRAGFRID
;
A
#
# COMPACT_ATOMS: atom_id res chain seq x y z
N MET A 1 -16.68 -51.29 33.85
CA MET A 1 -15.57 -50.34 33.84
C MET A 1 -15.48 -49.80 32.42
N LEU A 2 -16.15 -48.69 32.17
CA LEU A 2 -16.15 -47.98 30.88
C LEU A 2 -15.13 -46.84 30.96
N SER A 3 -14.06 -46.96 30.22
CA SER A 3 -13.00 -45.97 30.12
C SER A 3 -13.44 -44.89 29.13
N SER A 4 -13.71 -43.70 29.64
CA SER A 4 -14.03 -42.51 28.84
C SER A 4 -12.73 -41.96 28.24
N ILE A 5 -12.54 -42.16 26.97
CA ILE A 5 -11.49 -41.46 26.20
C ILE A 5 -12.05 -40.08 25.88
N VAL A 6 -11.58 -39.07 26.61
CA VAL A 6 -11.80 -37.67 26.27
C VAL A 6 -10.89 -37.33 25.07
N LEU A 7 -11.49 -37.25 23.90
CA LEU A 7 -10.83 -36.75 22.70
C LEU A 7 -10.68 -35.25 22.82
N MET A 8 -9.48 -34.82 23.20
CA MET A 8 -9.13 -33.40 23.26
C MET A 8 -8.84 -32.93 21.82
N LEU A 9 -9.86 -32.41 21.17
CA LEU A 9 -9.73 -31.66 19.92
C LEU A 9 -8.94 -30.39 20.21
N LEU A 10 -7.63 -30.44 20.01
CA LEU A 10 -6.82 -29.23 19.81
C LEU A 10 -7.29 -28.55 18.53
N ALA A 11 -8.13 -27.54 18.68
CA ALA A 11 -8.36 -26.57 17.63
C ALA A 11 -7.02 -25.85 17.40
N ILE A 12 -6.27 -26.29 16.41
CA ILE A 12 -5.20 -25.50 15.81
C ILE A 12 -5.92 -24.36 15.13
N ALA A 13 -6.06 -23.24 15.84
CA ALA A 13 -6.34 -21.98 15.21
C ALA A 13 -5.24 -21.79 14.17
N ALA A 14 -5.59 -21.89 12.90
CA ALA A 14 -4.74 -21.41 11.84
C ALA A 14 -4.60 -19.93 12.08
N ASP A 15 -3.55 -19.56 12.80
CA ASP A 15 -3.01 -18.23 12.78
C ASP A 15 -2.70 -17.97 11.31
N ALA A 16 -3.53 -17.16 10.66
CA ALA A 16 -3.22 -16.66 9.33
C ALA A 16 -1.97 -15.81 9.51
N THR A 17 -0.82 -16.47 9.52
CA THR A 17 0.49 -15.87 9.70
C THR A 17 0.61 -14.79 8.66
N ARG A 18 0.69 -13.54 9.13
CA ARG A 18 1.12 -12.42 8.29
C ARG A 18 2.35 -12.89 7.54
N PRO A 19 2.42 -12.70 6.21
CA PRO A 19 3.59 -13.13 5.46
C PRO A 19 4.83 -12.52 6.12
N ASP A 20 5.89 -13.31 6.24
CA ASP A 20 7.18 -12.80 6.66
C ASP A 20 7.66 -11.79 5.61
N LEU A 21 7.47 -10.51 5.92
CA LEU A 21 7.75 -9.41 4.99
C LEU A 21 9.22 -9.35 4.60
N ASP A 22 10.12 -9.71 5.50
CA ASP A 22 11.55 -9.76 5.19
C ASP A 22 11.84 -10.86 4.16
N ALA A 23 11.22 -12.04 4.31
CA ALA A 23 11.36 -13.14 3.36
C ALA A 23 10.79 -12.78 1.98
N VAL A 24 9.59 -12.21 1.89
CA VAL A 24 8.98 -11.87 0.59
C VAL A 24 9.76 -10.77 -0.15
N TRP A 25 10.33 -9.81 0.58
CA TRP A 25 11.19 -8.80 -0.02
C TRP A 25 12.56 -9.34 -0.43
N LYS A 26 13.11 -10.31 0.30
CA LYS A 26 14.33 -11.03 -0.11
C LYS A 26 14.09 -11.83 -1.39
N ASP A 27 12.98 -12.52 -1.50
CA ASP A 27 12.62 -13.28 -2.71
C ASP A 27 12.44 -12.34 -3.92
N TYR A 28 11.80 -11.19 -3.73
CA TYR A 28 11.69 -10.16 -4.75
C TYR A 28 13.08 -9.66 -5.20
N SER A 29 13.95 -9.32 -4.26
CA SER A 29 15.30 -8.81 -4.55
C SER A 29 16.21 -9.86 -5.18
N ALA A 30 16.02 -11.14 -4.83
CA ALA A 30 16.78 -12.25 -5.40
C ALA A 30 16.31 -12.64 -6.82
N SER A 31 15.12 -12.22 -7.22
CA SER A 31 14.62 -12.46 -8.57
C SER A 31 15.49 -11.66 -9.56
N LYS A 32 16.34 -12.38 -10.31
CA LYS A 32 17.22 -11.79 -11.35
C LYS A 32 16.45 -11.37 -12.61
N ILE A 33 15.16 -11.61 -12.64
CA ILE A 33 14.29 -11.21 -13.72
C ILE A 33 13.89 -9.77 -13.40
N ALA A 34 14.24 -8.83 -14.30
CA ALA A 34 13.64 -7.51 -14.29
C ALA A 34 12.13 -7.70 -14.34
N ILE A 35 11.46 -7.51 -13.19
CA ILE A 35 10.02 -7.66 -13.13
C ILE A 35 9.45 -6.39 -13.73
N GLU A 36 9.13 -6.48 -15.01
CA GLU A 36 8.54 -5.39 -15.78
C GLU A 36 7.15 -5.06 -15.24
N PRO A 37 6.77 -3.77 -15.25
CA PRO A 37 5.41 -3.37 -14.94
C PRO A 37 4.42 -4.01 -15.92
N ALA A 38 3.34 -4.58 -15.40
CA ALA A 38 2.31 -5.23 -16.23
C ALA A 38 1.42 -4.24 -17.00
N TYR A 39 1.46 -2.96 -16.61
CA TYR A 39 0.63 -1.89 -17.15
C TYR A 39 1.46 -0.63 -17.42
N THR A 40 0.90 0.30 -18.21
CA THR A 40 1.45 1.65 -18.34
C THR A 40 0.92 2.52 -17.20
N PHE A 41 1.81 3.18 -16.48
CA PHE A 41 1.49 4.05 -15.36
C PHE A 41 1.71 5.53 -15.71
N PRO A 42 1.08 6.48 -14.99
CA PRO A 42 1.40 7.90 -15.12
C PRO A 42 2.90 8.16 -14.93
N HIS A 43 3.43 9.13 -15.66
CA HIS A 43 4.85 9.54 -15.58
C HIS A 43 5.87 8.42 -15.87
N ALA A 44 5.51 7.37 -16.62
CA ALA A 44 6.35 6.18 -16.86
C ALA A 44 7.77 6.51 -17.33
N THR A 45 7.95 7.53 -18.18
CA THR A 45 9.28 7.94 -18.64
C THR A 45 10.15 8.43 -17.47
N CYS A 46 9.59 9.20 -16.52
CA CYS A 46 10.34 9.69 -15.36
C CYS A 46 10.75 8.52 -14.45
N PHE A 47 9.85 7.55 -14.21
CA PHE A 47 10.16 6.34 -13.43
C PHE A 47 11.27 5.51 -14.07
N ARG A 48 11.21 5.31 -15.38
CA ARG A 48 12.23 4.54 -16.11
C ARG A 48 13.60 5.21 -16.03
N VAL A 49 13.65 6.53 -16.21
CA VAL A 49 14.90 7.30 -16.10
C VAL A 49 15.48 7.19 -14.70
N ALA A 50 14.67 7.44 -13.67
CA ALA A 50 15.11 7.34 -12.28
C ALA A 50 15.53 5.90 -11.89
N ALA A 51 14.79 4.88 -12.36
CA ALA A 51 15.14 3.47 -12.14
C ALA A 51 16.53 3.14 -12.69
N LEU A 52 16.82 3.58 -13.92
CA LEU A 52 18.12 3.39 -14.56
C LEU A 52 19.25 4.15 -13.84
N GLU A 53 19.00 5.41 -13.46
CA GLU A 53 20.00 6.27 -12.81
C GLU A 53 20.42 5.73 -11.45
N TYR A 54 19.46 5.27 -10.64
CA TYR A 54 19.75 4.79 -9.28
C TYR A 54 19.89 3.27 -9.18
N GLY A 55 19.78 2.54 -10.30
CA GLY A 55 19.89 1.08 -10.32
C GLY A 55 18.77 0.38 -9.52
N LEU A 56 17.57 0.96 -9.52
CA LEU A 56 16.42 0.44 -8.83
C LEU A 56 15.44 -0.25 -9.81
N PRO A 57 14.69 -1.29 -9.36
CA PRO A 57 13.60 -1.81 -10.18
C PRO A 57 12.51 -0.74 -10.40
N GLU A 58 12.12 -0.51 -11.68
CA GLU A 58 11.03 0.41 -12.02
C GLU A 58 9.73 0.03 -11.29
N SER A 59 9.45 -1.27 -11.19
CA SER A 59 8.27 -1.78 -10.47
C SER A 59 8.24 -1.40 -8.99
N LEU A 60 9.39 -1.34 -8.33
CA LEU A 60 9.47 -0.90 -6.93
C LEU A 60 9.15 0.59 -6.79
N LEU A 61 9.70 1.43 -7.65
CA LEU A 61 9.42 2.87 -7.65
C LEU A 61 7.94 3.15 -7.92
N LEU A 62 7.36 2.45 -8.89
CA LEU A 62 5.92 2.52 -9.20
C LEU A 62 5.05 2.07 -8.03
N ALA A 63 5.44 1.00 -7.33
CA ALA A 63 4.73 0.52 -6.15
C ALA A 63 4.73 1.57 -5.01
N VAL A 64 5.89 2.21 -4.76
CA VAL A 64 5.99 3.29 -3.77
C VAL A 64 5.12 4.47 -4.18
N ALA A 65 5.24 4.97 -5.41
CA ALA A 65 4.45 6.10 -5.91
C ALA A 65 2.94 5.84 -5.84
N ARG A 66 2.53 4.63 -6.19
CA ARG A 66 1.12 4.22 -6.08
C ARG A 66 0.64 4.24 -4.63
N GLY A 67 1.44 3.74 -3.70
CA GLY A 67 1.13 3.76 -2.28
C GLY A 67 1.13 5.18 -1.68
N GLU A 68 2.03 6.04 -2.13
CA GLU A 68 2.19 7.40 -1.59
C GLU A 68 1.13 8.38 -2.08
N SER A 69 0.80 8.35 -3.36
CA SER A 69 -0.06 9.38 -3.96
C SER A 69 -1.04 8.86 -5.02
N ASP A 70 -0.96 7.57 -5.38
CA ASP A 70 -1.57 7.06 -6.60
C ASP A 70 -1.19 7.90 -7.84
N PHE A 71 0.09 8.28 -7.91
CA PHE A 71 0.71 9.10 -8.97
C PHE A 71 0.25 10.57 -9.03
N GLU A 72 -0.45 11.08 -8.03
CA GLU A 72 -0.95 12.45 -8.01
C GLU A 72 0.19 13.46 -7.76
N ALA A 73 0.51 14.27 -8.78
CA ALA A 73 1.62 15.23 -8.72
C ALA A 73 1.40 16.36 -7.72
N THR A 74 0.16 16.72 -7.45
CA THR A 74 -0.21 17.81 -6.53
C THR A 74 -0.57 17.33 -5.13
N ALA A 75 -0.39 16.04 -4.86
CA ALA A 75 -0.69 15.46 -3.55
C ALA A 75 0.09 16.13 -2.42
N ARG A 76 -0.60 16.37 -1.30
CA ARG A 76 0.00 16.92 -0.08
C ARG A 76 -0.56 16.21 1.13
N SER A 77 0.32 15.67 1.99
CA SER A 77 -0.07 15.02 3.24
C SER A 77 -0.21 16.00 4.41
N ARG A 78 -0.89 15.58 5.48
CA ARG A 78 -0.94 16.34 6.75
C ARG A 78 0.45 16.51 7.39
N ALA A 79 1.37 15.58 7.12
CA ALA A 79 2.75 15.64 7.57
C ALA A 79 3.63 16.56 6.71
N ASN A 80 3.03 17.29 5.74
CA ASN A 80 3.74 18.18 4.81
C ASN A 80 4.68 17.42 3.85
N ALA A 81 4.29 16.20 3.43
CA ALA A 81 4.90 15.49 2.32
C ALA A 81 4.19 15.88 1.00
N HIS A 82 4.92 15.96 -0.11
CA HIS A 82 4.42 16.55 -1.36
C HIS A 82 4.78 15.72 -2.59
N GLY A 83 3.87 15.75 -3.58
CA GLY A 83 4.05 15.21 -4.92
C GLY A 83 3.93 13.70 -5.01
N VAL A 84 4.30 13.15 -6.17
CA VAL A 84 4.13 11.74 -6.56
C VAL A 84 4.70 10.76 -5.54
N MET A 85 5.92 11.03 -5.05
CA MET A 85 6.66 10.17 -4.12
C MET A 85 6.58 10.66 -2.67
N GLN A 86 5.72 11.65 -2.38
CA GLN A 86 5.47 12.22 -1.05
C GLN A 86 6.75 12.61 -0.28
N ILE A 87 7.57 13.47 -0.88
CA ILE A 87 8.80 13.96 -0.26
C ILE A 87 8.49 14.98 0.83
N LEU A 88 8.99 14.71 2.04
CA LEU A 88 8.74 15.56 3.21
C LEU A 88 9.43 16.93 3.08
N TRP A 89 8.65 18.00 3.15
CA TRP A 89 9.13 19.37 3.15
C TRP A 89 9.21 19.93 4.59
N PRO A 90 10.24 20.70 4.94
CA PRO A 90 11.47 20.93 4.18
C PRO A 90 12.56 19.88 4.41
N GLY A 91 12.34 18.92 5.31
CA GLY A 91 13.36 18.00 5.81
C GLY A 91 14.04 17.20 4.70
N THR A 92 13.38 16.15 4.21
CA THR A 92 13.91 15.27 3.15
C THR A 92 14.20 16.05 1.86
N ALA A 93 13.33 16.99 1.50
CA ALA A 93 13.52 17.81 0.29
C ALA A 93 14.86 18.56 0.29
N ARG A 94 15.19 19.24 1.39
CA ARG A 94 16.48 19.96 1.50
C ARG A 94 17.67 19.03 1.55
N HIS A 95 17.55 17.89 2.21
CA HIS A 95 18.58 16.85 2.19
C HIS A 95 18.90 16.41 0.75
N LEU A 96 17.88 16.32 -0.09
CA LEU A 96 17.99 15.96 -1.51
C LEU A 96 18.33 17.18 -2.42
N GLY A 97 18.61 18.35 -1.85
CA GLY A 97 18.97 19.55 -2.60
C GLY A 97 17.81 20.33 -3.20
N ILE A 98 16.56 19.97 -2.88
CA ILE A 98 15.37 20.68 -3.33
C ILE A 98 15.10 21.85 -2.39
N ASN A 99 15.24 23.07 -2.89
CA ASN A 99 15.18 24.30 -2.12
C ASN A 99 13.89 25.10 -2.32
N ARG A 100 13.05 24.73 -3.28
CA ARG A 100 11.76 25.37 -3.55
C ARG A 100 10.66 24.31 -3.46
N LEU A 101 9.63 24.62 -2.70
CA LEU A 101 8.45 23.74 -2.55
C LEU A 101 7.77 23.43 -3.90
N SER A 102 7.74 24.42 -4.81
CA SER A 102 7.16 24.26 -6.15
C SER A 102 7.78 23.11 -6.94
N ASP A 103 9.08 22.85 -6.74
CA ASP A 103 9.80 21.84 -7.48
C ASP A 103 9.33 20.42 -7.12
N LEU A 104 8.73 20.23 -5.93
CA LEU A 104 8.13 18.96 -5.51
C LEU A 104 6.81 18.63 -6.22
N TYR A 105 6.20 19.58 -6.91
CA TYR A 105 5.00 19.37 -7.72
C TYR A 105 5.31 19.10 -9.20
N GLU A 106 6.61 19.16 -9.56
CA GLU A 106 7.08 18.73 -10.88
C GLU A 106 7.31 17.20 -10.84
N PRO A 107 6.54 16.40 -11.59
CA PRO A 107 6.54 14.94 -11.44
C PRO A 107 7.91 14.30 -11.55
N CYS A 108 8.69 14.65 -12.60
CA CYS A 108 9.99 14.04 -12.81
C CYS A 108 10.99 14.42 -11.71
N THR A 109 10.97 15.67 -11.22
CA THR A 109 11.81 16.12 -10.11
C THR A 109 11.45 15.39 -8.81
N ASN A 110 10.17 15.18 -8.56
CA ASN A 110 9.70 14.49 -7.37
C ASN A 110 10.03 12.99 -7.41
N ILE A 111 9.86 12.35 -8.57
CA ILE A 111 10.18 10.95 -8.79
C ILE A 111 11.68 10.70 -8.65
N ASP A 112 12.51 11.56 -9.23
CA ASP A 112 13.96 11.53 -9.08
C ASP A 112 14.37 11.62 -7.61
N ALA A 113 13.83 12.60 -6.88
CA ALA A 113 14.08 12.78 -5.46
C ALA A 113 13.66 11.54 -4.63
N GLY A 114 12.50 10.97 -4.92
CA GLY A 114 12.00 9.78 -4.24
C GLY A 114 12.85 8.54 -4.52
N ALA A 115 13.28 8.35 -5.76
CA ALA A 115 14.15 7.26 -6.16
C ALA A 115 15.52 7.38 -5.50
N ARG A 116 16.12 8.56 -5.52
CA ARG A 116 17.38 8.83 -4.83
C ARG A 116 17.27 8.56 -3.33
N TYR A 117 16.22 9.05 -2.68
CA TYR A 117 16.02 8.82 -1.26
C TYR A 117 15.85 7.33 -0.93
N LEU A 118 15.08 6.60 -1.72
CA LEU A 118 14.93 5.16 -1.56
C LEU A 118 16.26 4.42 -1.75
N LYS A 119 17.09 4.85 -2.72
CA LYS A 119 18.43 4.29 -2.93
C LYS A 119 19.32 4.55 -1.72
N GLU A 120 19.35 5.77 -1.18
CA GLU A 120 20.12 6.10 0.03
C GLU A 120 19.71 5.22 1.23
N LEU A 121 18.40 4.93 1.35
CA LEU A 121 17.89 4.04 2.39
C LEU A 121 18.28 2.57 2.14
N LEU A 122 18.19 2.09 0.91
CA LEU A 122 18.65 0.74 0.58
C LEU A 122 20.13 0.57 0.88
N ASP A 123 20.97 1.56 0.54
CA ASP A 123 22.40 1.53 0.87
C ASP A 123 22.64 1.54 2.39
N ARG A 124 21.83 2.31 3.13
CA ARG A 124 21.89 2.36 4.59
C ARG A 124 21.57 1.02 5.26
N TYR A 125 20.65 0.25 4.68
CA TYR A 125 20.16 -1.03 5.21
C TYR A 125 20.69 -2.24 4.41
N ASP A 126 21.86 -2.11 3.77
CA ASP A 126 22.56 -3.19 3.08
C ASP A 126 21.67 -3.94 2.07
N GLY A 127 20.81 -3.20 1.37
CA GLY A 127 19.88 -3.72 0.37
C GLY A 127 18.59 -4.35 0.93
N ASN A 128 18.37 -4.30 2.24
CA ASN A 128 17.14 -4.80 2.84
C ASN A 128 15.96 -3.88 2.50
N VAL A 129 15.11 -4.31 1.56
CA VAL A 129 13.95 -3.53 1.07
C VAL A 129 12.93 -3.31 2.17
N HIS A 130 12.70 -4.31 3.04
CA HIS A 130 11.76 -4.18 4.17
C HIS A 130 12.14 -3.03 5.09
N LEU A 131 13.40 -2.97 5.51
CA LEU A 131 13.91 -1.91 6.39
C LEU A 131 13.98 -0.56 5.68
N ALA A 132 14.36 -0.53 4.41
CA ALA A 132 14.41 0.69 3.62
C ALA A 132 13.01 1.32 3.45
N LEU A 133 11.99 0.53 3.17
CA LEU A 133 10.60 1.00 3.08
C LEU A 133 10.07 1.45 4.45
N ALA A 134 10.33 0.69 5.51
CA ALA A 134 10.00 1.10 6.86
C ALA A 134 10.60 2.48 7.20
N ALA A 135 11.87 2.69 6.83
CA ALA A 135 12.58 3.95 7.04
C ALA A 135 12.10 5.08 6.11
N TYR A 136 11.66 4.76 4.90
CA TYR A 136 11.08 5.73 3.97
C TYR A 136 9.87 6.45 4.59
N ASN A 137 8.99 5.69 5.21
CA ASN A 137 7.77 6.21 5.84
C ASN A 137 8.00 6.78 7.25
N TYR A 138 8.78 6.10 8.10
CA TYR A 138 8.97 6.46 9.52
C TYR A 138 10.19 7.34 9.78
N GLY A 139 11.07 7.47 8.80
CA GLY A 139 12.36 8.12 8.93
C GLY A 139 13.46 7.18 9.46
N PRO A 140 14.69 7.27 8.90
CA PRO A 140 15.78 6.34 9.20
C PRO A 140 16.33 6.42 10.63
N GLY A 141 15.99 7.47 11.38
CA GLY A 141 16.34 7.58 12.80
C GLY A 141 15.50 6.71 13.74
N ARG A 142 14.42 6.12 13.24
CA ARG A 142 13.49 5.29 14.03
C ARG A 142 13.55 3.81 13.68
N ILE A 143 14.33 3.45 12.68
CA ILE A 143 14.47 2.07 12.22
C ILE A 143 15.88 1.60 12.51
N SER A 144 15.99 0.53 13.32
CA SER A 144 17.27 -0.11 13.61
C SER A 144 17.87 -0.75 12.36
N LYS A 145 19.20 -0.71 12.23
CA LYS A 145 19.89 -1.40 11.12
C LYS A 145 19.79 -2.93 11.23
N ASP A 146 19.74 -3.44 12.43
CA ASP A 146 19.68 -4.87 12.67
C ASP A 146 18.27 -5.44 12.50
N GLY A 147 17.27 -4.58 12.27
CA GLY A 147 15.88 -4.97 12.12
C GLY A 147 15.19 -5.35 13.42
N ASP A 148 15.88 -5.20 14.54
CA ASP A 148 15.31 -5.40 15.85
C ASP A 148 14.33 -4.27 16.16
N ASP A 149 13.13 -4.62 16.63
CA ASP A 149 12.10 -3.70 17.09
C ASP A 149 11.62 -2.69 16.03
N ILE A 150 11.19 -3.19 14.85
CA ILE A 150 10.54 -2.37 13.83
C ILE A 150 9.15 -1.94 14.35
N PRO A 151 8.84 -0.62 14.43
CA PRO A 151 7.50 -0.17 14.80
C PRO A 151 6.43 -0.81 13.92
N SER A 152 5.34 -1.28 14.53
CA SER A 152 4.27 -2.02 13.83
C SER A 152 3.72 -1.26 12.62
N GLY A 153 3.58 0.07 12.69
CA GLY A 153 3.17 0.89 11.57
C GLY A 153 4.21 0.96 10.45
N ALA A 154 5.51 0.89 10.76
CA ALA A 154 6.57 0.86 9.76
C ALA A 154 6.61 -0.50 9.05
N ALA A 155 6.46 -1.60 9.79
CA ALA A 155 6.32 -2.93 9.22
C ALA A 155 5.05 -3.03 8.35
N TRP A 156 3.93 -2.46 8.82
CA TRP A 156 2.70 -2.39 8.04
C TRP A 156 2.92 -1.66 6.69
N TYR A 157 3.60 -0.51 6.69
CA TYR A 157 3.87 0.24 5.47
C TYR A 157 4.64 -0.59 4.43
N SER A 158 5.65 -1.33 4.85
CA SER A 158 6.37 -2.23 3.95
C SER A 158 5.46 -3.29 3.33
N GLY A 159 4.56 -3.90 4.10
CA GLY A 159 3.54 -4.82 3.60
C GLY A 159 2.54 -4.15 2.66
N TYR A 160 2.16 -2.92 2.95
CA TYR A 160 1.30 -2.10 2.09
C TYR A 160 1.94 -1.86 0.71
N ILE A 161 3.22 -1.47 0.67
CA ILE A 161 3.95 -1.30 -0.61
C ILE A 161 4.11 -2.63 -1.35
N TYR A 162 4.30 -3.76 -0.62
CA TYR A 162 4.36 -5.08 -1.27
C TYR A 162 3.06 -5.44 -2.01
N ARG A 163 1.91 -5.06 -1.49
CA ARG A 163 0.64 -5.24 -2.19
C ARG A 163 0.55 -4.37 -3.45
N HIS A 164 1.00 -3.12 -3.38
CA HIS A 164 1.10 -2.26 -4.56
C HIS A 164 2.08 -2.81 -5.59
N LEU A 165 3.19 -3.43 -5.16
CA LEU A 165 4.12 -4.12 -6.05
C LEU A 165 3.43 -5.26 -6.79
N ASN A 166 2.69 -6.12 -6.09
CA ASN A 166 1.95 -7.23 -6.72
C ASN A 166 0.96 -6.73 -7.77
N TYR A 167 0.31 -5.61 -7.52
CA TYR A 167 -0.53 -4.96 -8.53
C TYR A 167 0.30 -4.50 -9.74
N VAL A 168 1.39 -3.78 -9.52
CA VAL A 168 2.27 -3.24 -10.58
C VAL A 168 2.79 -4.34 -11.50
N ILE A 169 3.16 -5.49 -10.95
CA ILE A 169 3.70 -6.62 -11.71
C ILE A 169 2.63 -7.61 -12.21
N GLY A 170 1.35 -7.32 -11.95
CA GLY A 170 0.25 -8.17 -12.40
C GLY A 170 0.07 -9.49 -11.64
N ASN A 171 0.77 -9.70 -10.53
CA ASN A 171 0.69 -10.92 -9.71
C ASN A 171 -0.37 -10.84 -8.60
N GLY A 172 -0.98 -9.66 -8.41
CA GLY A 172 -1.98 -9.48 -7.37
C GLY A 172 -3.27 -10.21 -7.70
N THR A 173 -3.84 -10.86 -6.70
CA THR A 173 -5.28 -11.15 -6.65
C THR A 173 -6.10 -9.87 -6.49
N VAL A 174 -5.44 -8.72 -6.62
CA VAL A 174 -6.09 -7.42 -6.71
C VAL A 174 -7.02 -7.52 -7.91
N ARG A 175 -8.32 -7.42 -7.66
CA ARG A 175 -9.31 -7.19 -8.70
C ARG A 175 -8.66 -6.26 -9.71
N LYS A 176 -8.58 -6.71 -10.98
CA LYS A 176 -8.10 -5.88 -12.08
C LYS A 176 -8.73 -4.51 -11.88
N PRO A 177 -7.99 -3.39 -12.00
CA PRO A 177 -8.65 -2.12 -12.07
C PRO A 177 -9.68 -2.27 -13.17
N VAL A 178 -10.92 -2.19 -12.76
CA VAL A 178 -12.02 -2.15 -13.73
C VAL A 178 -11.73 -0.89 -14.53
N PRO A 179 -11.56 -0.94 -15.85
CA PRO A 179 -11.35 0.27 -16.65
C PRO A 179 -12.41 1.29 -16.24
N ASP A 180 -12.09 2.59 -16.20
CA ASP A 180 -13.02 3.66 -15.83
C ASP A 180 -14.39 3.55 -16.51
N THR A 181 -14.43 2.96 -17.70
CA THR A 181 -15.66 2.64 -18.44
C THR A 181 -16.51 1.54 -17.78
N LEU A 182 -15.95 0.69 -16.91
CA LEU A 182 -16.68 -0.34 -16.17
C LEU A 182 -17.06 0.13 -14.75
N TYR A 183 -16.38 1.15 -14.19
CA TYR A 183 -16.83 1.78 -12.93
C TYR A 183 -18.20 2.46 -13.09
N SER A 184 -18.57 2.88 -14.27
CA SER A 184 -19.93 3.39 -14.53
C SER A 184 -21.02 2.31 -14.54
N ALA A 185 -20.66 1.02 -14.55
CA ALA A 185 -21.61 -0.09 -14.48
C ALA A 185 -21.68 -0.77 -13.11
N ILE A 186 -20.73 -0.44 -12.20
CA ILE A 186 -20.68 -0.97 -10.83
C ILE A 186 -21.10 0.15 -9.89
N GLY A 187 -22.13 -0.10 -9.07
CA GLY A 187 -22.53 0.82 -8.02
C GLY A 187 -21.49 0.84 -6.90
N GLN A 188 -21.33 2.00 -6.29
CA GLN A 188 -20.46 2.21 -5.12
C GLN A 188 -21.22 2.96 -4.03
N SER A 189 -21.02 2.55 -2.79
CA SER A 189 -21.54 3.27 -1.62
C SER A 189 -20.42 3.48 -0.61
N THR A 190 -20.12 4.72 -0.28
CA THR A 190 -19.13 5.07 0.74
C THR A 190 -19.65 4.67 2.12
N LEU A 191 -18.86 3.92 2.87
CA LEU A 191 -19.16 3.48 4.23
C LEU A 191 -18.56 4.43 5.26
N LEU A 192 -17.27 4.66 5.18
CA LEU A 192 -16.49 5.48 6.11
C LEU A 192 -15.29 6.11 5.42
N THR A 193 -14.82 7.23 5.97
CA THR A 193 -13.59 7.88 5.56
C THR A 193 -12.59 7.86 6.72
N PHE A 194 -11.36 7.45 6.43
CA PHE A 194 -10.27 7.39 7.39
C PHE A 194 -9.19 8.42 7.04
N GLY A 195 -8.48 8.88 8.05
CA GLY A 195 -7.32 9.78 7.87
C GLY A 195 -6.03 9.05 7.49
N GLU A 196 -6.01 7.73 7.59
CA GLU A 196 -4.84 6.89 7.36
C GLU A 196 -5.23 5.61 6.63
N PRO A 197 -4.46 5.15 5.62
CA PRO A 197 -4.80 4.00 4.79
C PRO A 197 -4.84 2.68 5.59
N TYR A 198 -3.93 2.51 6.56
CA TYR A 198 -3.89 1.31 7.40
C TYR A 198 -5.15 1.12 8.25
N ARG A 199 -5.85 2.24 8.58
CA ARG A 199 -7.13 2.16 9.31
C ARG A 199 -8.27 1.73 8.40
N ALA A 200 -8.30 2.24 7.16
CA ALA A 200 -9.25 1.80 6.14
C ALA A 200 -9.11 0.31 5.88
N GLU A 201 -7.88 -0.17 5.76
CA GLU A 201 -7.59 -1.57 5.52
C GLU A 201 -7.93 -2.48 6.70
N ALA A 202 -7.51 -2.14 7.92
CA ALA A 202 -7.86 -2.89 9.11
C ALA A 202 -9.38 -2.98 9.31
N PHE A 203 -10.11 -1.94 8.91
CA PHE A 203 -11.56 -1.93 8.91
C PHE A 203 -12.14 -2.92 7.90
N ILE A 204 -11.62 -2.95 6.67
CA ILE A 204 -12.02 -3.90 5.63
C ILE A 204 -11.72 -5.33 6.07
N GLU A 205 -10.48 -5.62 6.50
CA GLU A 205 -10.07 -6.95 6.97
C GLU A 205 -10.99 -7.48 8.08
N ARG A 206 -11.38 -6.60 9.00
CA ARG A 206 -12.31 -6.96 10.08
C ARG A 206 -13.69 -7.33 9.54
N LEU A 207 -14.25 -6.49 8.66
CA LEU A 207 -15.60 -6.73 8.11
C LEU A 207 -15.63 -7.95 7.19
N GLU A 208 -14.64 -8.16 6.36
CA GLU A 208 -14.55 -9.33 5.48
C GLU A 208 -14.38 -10.63 6.28
N LYS A 209 -13.65 -10.57 7.41
CA LYS A 209 -13.58 -11.71 8.32
C LYS A 209 -14.92 -12.08 8.95
N GLU A 210 -15.73 -11.08 9.30
CA GLU A 210 -17.08 -11.26 9.87
C GLU A 210 -18.11 -11.58 8.78
N SER A 211 -17.90 -11.13 7.55
CA SER A 211 -18.82 -11.24 6.41
C SER A 211 -18.04 -11.38 5.09
N PRO A 212 -17.57 -12.60 4.75
CA PRO A 212 -16.71 -12.85 3.58
C PRO A 212 -17.37 -12.51 2.22
N ASP A 213 -18.69 -12.43 2.20
CA ASP A 213 -19.47 -12.11 0.99
C ASP A 213 -19.54 -10.59 0.70
N LEU A 214 -18.96 -9.74 1.56
CA LEU A 214 -18.88 -8.32 1.31
C LEU A 214 -17.78 -8.04 0.27
N SER A 215 -18.09 -7.15 -0.66
CA SER A 215 -17.13 -6.61 -1.61
C SER A 215 -16.77 -5.19 -1.17
N LEU A 216 -15.69 -5.08 -0.43
CA LEU A 216 -15.18 -3.81 0.09
C LEU A 216 -13.87 -3.44 -0.61
N ASP A 217 -13.67 -2.16 -0.79
CA ASP A 217 -12.41 -1.59 -1.28
C ASP A 217 -12.20 -0.22 -0.64
N TRP A 218 -11.02 0.35 -0.76
CA TRP A 218 -10.80 1.72 -0.33
C TRP A 218 -10.08 2.53 -1.41
N PHE A 219 -10.46 3.80 -1.50
CA PHE A 219 -9.89 4.73 -2.47
C PHE A 219 -9.36 5.96 -1.76
N ARG A 220 -8.25 6.47 -2.24
CA ARG A 220 -7.77 7.78 -1.85
C ARG A 220 -8.54 8.85 -2.61
N ARG A 221 -9.30 9.69 -1.91
CA ARG A 221 -10.04 10.83 -2.50
C ARG A 221 -9.29 12.14 -2.38
N GLY A 222 -8.34 12.19 -1.46
CA GLY A 222 -7.55 13.38 -1.20
C GLY A 222 -6.43 13.08 -0.22
N THR A 223 -5.68 14.10 0.13
CA THR A 223 -4.60 13.97 1.10
C THR A 223 -5.15 13.64 2.48
N GLY A 224 -4.84 12.42 2.96
CA GLY A 224 -5.33 11.94 4.25
C GLY A 224 -6.84 11.62 4.26
N GLU A 225 -7.43 11.34 3.10
CA GLU A 225 -8.81 10.91 2.96
C GLU A 225 -8.86 9.57 2.23
N PHE A 226 -9.12 8.51 2.98
CA PHE A 226 -9.21 7.14 2.49
C PHE A 226 -10.64 6.66 2.72
N GLU A 227 -11.43 6.67 1.65
CA GLU A 227 -12.82 6.22 1.67
C GLU A 227 -12.88 4.71 1.54
N VAL A 228 -13.53 4.05 2.49
CA VAL A 228 -13.95 2.67 2.32
C VAL A 228 -15.30 2.65 1.65
N VAL A 229 -15.38 1.91 0.57
CA VAL A 229 -16.59 1.75 -0.24
C VAL A 229 -17.02 0.30 -0.31
N MET A 230 -18.31 0.10 -0.37
CA MET A 230 -18.92 -1.15 -0.77
C MET A 230 -19.18 -1.10 -2.27
N THR A 231 -18.73 -2.11 -3.01
CA THR A 231 -18.97 -2.24 -4.45
C THR A 231 -20.00 -3.30 -4.73
N TYR A 232 -20.84 -3.09 -5.73
CA TYR A 232 -21.91 -4.03 -6.14
C TYR A 232 -22.20 -3.92 -7.63
N ALA A 233 -22.51 -5.05 -8.27
CA ALA A 233 -22.79 -5.11 -9.69
C ALA A 233 -24.24 -4.72 -10.01
N ASP A 234 -25.18 -4.98 -9.07
CA ASP A 234 -26.59 -4.74 -9.27
C ASP A 234 -27.32 -4.45 -7.95
N ARG A 235 -28.64 -4.22 -8.05
CA ARG A 235 -29.49 -3.92 -6.90
C ARG A 235 -29.60 -5.09 -5.93
N GLU A 236 -29.59 -6.32 -6.41
CA GLU A 236 -29.70 -7.50 -5.55
C GLU A 236 -28.43 -7.68 -4.70
N GLU A 237 -27.26 -7.48 -5.30
CA GLU A 237 -25.98 -7.49 -4.58
C GLU A 237 -25.91 -6.34 -3.58
N PHE A 238 -26.35 -5.14 -3.96
CA PHE A 238 -26.47 -4.02 -3.03
C PHE A 238 -27.32 -4.37 -1.81
N ASP A 239 -28.54 -4.86 -2.03
CA ASP A 239 -29.48 -5.17 -0.93
C ASP A 239 -28.94 -6.30 -0.03
N ARG A 240 -28.22 -7.27 -0.60
CA ARG A 240 -27.54 -8.35 0.14
C ARG A 240 -26.43 -7.80 1.02
N SER A 241 -25.54 -7.02 0.45
CA SER A 241 -24.40 -6.41 1.15
C SER A 241 -24.85 -5.41 2.21
N ALA A 242 -25.89 -4.61 1.93
CA ALA A 242 -26.50 -3.70 2.90
C ALA A 242 -27.05 -4.43 4.13
N ARG A 243 -27.69 -5.60 3.94
CA ARG A 243 -28.13 -6.44 5.06
C ARG A 243 -26.97 -6.99 5.90
N LEU A 244 -25.88 -7.39 5.26
CA LEU A 244 -24.66 -7.85 5.97
C LEU A 244 -24.07 -6.72 6.80
N LEU A 245 -23.91 -5.54 6.23
CA LEU A 245 -23.39 -4.36 6.92
C LEU A 245 -24.31 -3.91 8.06
N THR A 246 -25.63 -3.98 7.87
CA THR A 246 -26.59 -3.68 8.95
C THR A 246 -26.43 -4.63 10.12
N ARG A 247 -26.20 -5.93 9.88
CA ARG A 247 -25.91 -6.91 10.94
C ARG A 247 -24.59 -6.63 11.65
N ALA A 248 -23.60 -6.09 10.93
CA ALA A 248 -22.32 -5.62 11.48
C ALA A 248 -22.42 -4.24 12.17
N GLY A 249 -23.64 -3.65 12.26
CA GLY A 249 -23.89 -2.39 12.96
C GLY A 249 -23.74 -1.13 12.11
N PHE A 250 -23.63 -1.25 10.78
CA PHE A 250 -23.55 -0.12 9.86
C PHE A 250 -24.92 0.16 9.22
N ARG A 251 -25.29 1.44 9.14
CA ARG A 251 -26.43 1.88 8.34
C ARG A 251 -25.91 2.43 7.02
N ILE A 252 -26.50 1.96 5.92
CA ILE A 252 -26.29 2.51 4.58
C ILE A 252 -27.61 3.23 4.25
N ASP A 253 -27.53 4.54 4.10
CA ASP A 253 -28.64 5.39 3.70
C ASP A 253 -28.84 5.36 2.19
#